data_84f51a2d17d5eb57f81c4f4369fc51d3
#
_entry.id   84f51a2d17d5eb57f81c4f4369fc51d3
#
_cell.length_a   1.000
_cell.length_b   1.000
_cell.length_c   1.000
_cell.angle_alpha   90.00
_cell.angle_beta   90.00
_cell.angle_gamma   90.00
#
_symmetry.space_group_name_H-M   'P 1'
#
loop_
_entity.id
_entity.type
_entity.pdbx_description
1 polymer ?
#
loop_
_entity_poly.entity_id
_entity_poly.type
_entity_poly.pdbx_seq_one_letter_code
_entity_poly.pdbx_strand_id
1 'polypeptide(L)'
;MRMTAENSYDRFDDDDYPAYTMGRAAEMIGATQGFLRAIGEARLITPLRSEGGHRRYSRYQLRIAARARELVDQGTPIEAACRIIILEDQLEEARRINAEYRRAAESDAPPDTA
;
A
#
# COMPACT_ATOMS: atom_id res chain seq x y z
N MET A 1 -8.77 -30.78 -1.84
CA MET A 1 -8.75 -30.00 -0.58
C MET A 1 -9.38 -28.66 -0.78
N ARG A 2 -10.42 -28.39 -0.04
CA ARG A 2 -11.12 -27.11 -0.15
C ARG A 2 -10.24 -25.94 0.22
N MET A 3 -9.30 -26.13 1.12
CA MET A 3 -8.41 -25.07 1.55
C MET A 3 -7.60 -24.47 0.40
N THR A 4 -7.22 -25.29 -0.56
CA THR A 4 -6.47 -24.80 -1.71
C THR A 4 -7.30 -23.85 -2.55
N ALA A 5 -8.57 -24.20 -2.82
CA ALA A 5 -9.47 -23.35 -3.58
C ALA A 5 -9.80 -22.06 -2.82
N GLU A 6 -10.04 -22.18 -1.51
CA GLU A 6 -10.31 -21.04 -0.66
C GLU A 6 -9.11 -20.08 -0.64
N ASN A 7 -7.91 -20.63 -0.55
CA ASN A 7 -6.69 -19.83 -0.55
C ASN A 7 -6.50 -19.07 -1.87
N SER A 8 -6.93 -19.66 -2.98
CA SER A 8 -6.85 -18.97 -4.28
C SER A 8 -7.74 -17.75 -4.31
N TYR A 9 -8.96 -17.86 -3.81
CA TYR A 9 -9.86 -16.72 -3.70
C TYR A 9 -9.34 -15.67 -2.72
N ASP A 10 -8.81 -16.10 -1.59
CA ASP A 10 -8.24 -15.20 -0.60
C ASP A 10 -7.09 -14.39 -1.17
N ARG A 11 -6.26 -14.99 -2.04
CA ARG A 11 -5.15 -14.30 -2.69
C ARG A 11 -5.63 -13.18 -3.60
N PHE A 12 -6.72 -13.38 -4.32
CA PHE A 12 -7.26 -12.34 -5.19
C PHE A 12 -7.81 -11.16 -4.39
N ASP A 13 -8.38 -11.44 -3.22
CA ASP A 13 -8.95 -10.42 -2.36
C ASP A 13 -7.92 -9.77 -1.44
N ASP A 14 -6.75 -10.41 -1.30
CA ASP A 14 -5.68 -9.89 -0.44
C ASP A 14 -4.97 -8.72 -1.12
N ASP A 15 -5.09 -7.53 -0.53
CA ASP A 15 -4.45 -6.33 -1.04
C ASP A 15 -2.93 -6.43 -1.03
N ASP A 16 -2.37 -7.26 -0.17
CA ASP A 16 -0.91 -7.41 -0.04
C ASP A 16 -0.34 -8.51 -0.92
N TYR A 17 -1.18 -9.28 -1.60
CA TYR A 17 -0.69 -10.36 -2.45
C TYR A 17 -0.01 -9.79 -3.70
N PRO A 18 1.23 -10.20 -4.01
CA PRO A 18 1.99 -9.65 -5.14
C PRO A 18 1.57 -10.28 -6.47
N ALA A 19 0.39 -9.93 -6.96
CA ALA A 19 -0.23 -10.57 -8.12
C ALA A 19 0.21 -9.99 -9.47
N TYR A 20 0.73 -8.75 -9.51
CA TYR A 20 0.87 -8.03 -10.77
C TYR A 20 2.33 -7.89 -11.20
N THR A 21 2.60 -8.14 -12.48
CA THR A 21 3.91 -7.89 -13.06
C THR A 21 4.16 -6.40 -13.18
N MET A 22 5.42 -6.01 -13.37
CA MET A 22 5.76 -4.60 -13.59
C MET A 22 5.05 -4.03 -14.80
N GLY A 23 4.99 -4.76 -15.91
CA GLY A 23 4.31 -4.29 -17.11
C GLY A 23 2.83 -4.05 -16.88
N ARG A 24 2.17 -5.01 -16.23
CA ARG A 24 0.74 -4.88 -15.91
C ARG A 24 0.49 -3.75 -14.92
N ALA A 25 1.34 -3.66 -13.90
CA ALA A 25 1.25 -2.60 -12.91
C ALA A 25 1.33 -1.22 -13.57
N ALA A 26 2.29 -1.03 -14.46
CA ALA A 26 2.46 0.24 -15.18
C ALA A 26 1.21 0.58 -15.98
N GLU A 27 0.64 -0.39 -16.68
CA GLU A 27 -0.60 -0.18 -17.43
C GLU A 27 -1.75 0.25 -16.51
N MET A 28 -1.91 -0.44 -15.39
CA MET A 28 -3.02 -0.20 -14.47
C MET A 28 -3.00 1.20 -13.89
N ILE A 29 -1.83 1.74 -13.59
CA ILE A 29 -1.72 3.08 -13.01
C ILE A 29 -1.45 4.15 -14.06
N GLY A 30 -1.39 3.78 -15.33
CA GLY A 30 -1.16 4.73 -16.41
C GLY A 30 0.23 5.35 -16.36
N ALA A 31 1.24 4.61 -15.93
CA ALA A 31 2.60 5.09 -15.80
C ALA A 31 3.55 4.22 -16.63
N THR A 32 4.83 4.56 -16.58
CA THR A 32 5.88 3.78 -17.24
C THR A 32 6.53 2.83 -16.24
N GLN A 33 7.20 1.82 -16.75
CA GLN A 33 8.00 0.94 -15.89
C GLN A 33 9.15 1.71 -15.24
N GLY A 34 9.69 2.71 -15.95
CA GLY A 34 10.70 3.60 -15.38
C GLY A 34 10.22 4.35 -14.15
N PHE A 35 8.96 4.78 -14.15
CA PHE A 35 8.35 5.40 -12.98
C PHE A 35 8.31 4.43 -11.80
N LEU A 36 7.90 3.19 -12.04
CA LEU A 36 7.87 2.18 -10.99
C LEU A 36 9.25 1.89 -10.43
N ARG A 37 10.27 1.86 -11.28
CA ARG A 37 11.65 1.70 -10.83
C ARG A 37 12.10 2.89 -9.97
N ALA A 38 11.74 4.09 -10.39
CA ALA A 38 12.12 5.31 -9.65
C ALA A 38 11.52 5.36 -8.25
N ILE A 39 10.24 5.00 -8.11
CA ILE A 39 9.62 4.98 -6.78
C ILE A 39 10.14 3.82 -5.94
N GLY A 40 10.62 2.76 -6.56
CA GLY A 40 11.33 1.68 -5.88
C GLY A 40 12.67 2.15 -5.33
N GLU A 41 13.42 2.92 -6.12
CA GLU A 41 14.69 3.51 -5.69
C GLU A 41 14.50 4.51 -4.56
N ALA A 42 13.40 5.25 -4.59
CA ALA A 42 13.03 6.18 -3.53
C ALA A 42 12.47 5.46 -2.30
N ARG A 43 12.37 4.13 -2.35
CA ARG A 43 11.91 3.27 -1.26
C ARG A 43 10.46 3.50 -0.84
N LEU A 44 9.65 4.02 -1.75
CA LEU A 44 8.23 4.16 -1.48
C LEU A 44 7.55 2.79 -1.43
N ILE A 45 7.87 1.93 -2.38
CA ILE A 45 7.38 0.55 -2.41
C ILE A 45 8.55 -0.39 -2.70
N THR A 46 8.49 -1.57 -2.10
CA THR A 46 9.48 -2.63 -2.34
C THR A 46 8.73 -3.83 -2.90
N PRO A 47 8.78 -4.03 -4.23
CA PRO A 47 8.06 -5.14 -4.82
C PRO A 47 8.69 -6.47 -4.41
N LEU A 48 7.85 -7.50 -4.26
CA LEU A 48 8.33 -8.85 -4.09
C LEU A 48 8.83 -9.37 -5.44
N ARG A 49 9.68 -10.38 -5.40
CA ARG A 49 10.18 -10.99 -6.61
C ARG A 49 9.66 -12.41 -6.74
N SER A 50 9.30 -12.79 -7.96
CA SER A 50 8.96 -14.17 -8.26
C SER A 50 10.20 -15.04 -8.20
N GLU A 51 10.03 -16.35 -8.32
CA GLU A 51 11.15 -17.29 -8.35
C GLU A 51 12.16 -16.97 -9.45
N GLY A 52 11.70 -16.41 -10.57
CA GLY A 52 12.57 -16.00 -11.67
C GLY A 52 13.22 -14.64 -11.46
N GLY A 53 13.04 -14.00 -10.31
CA GLY A 53 13.63 -12.71 -10.02
C GLY A 53 12.87 -11.52 -10.56
N HIS A 54 11.68 -11.73 -11.11
CA HIS A 54 10.84 -10.66 -11.65
C HIS A 54 10.05 -9.97 -10.56
N ARG A 55 9.93 -8.65 -10.66
CA ARG A 55 9.19 -7.85 -9.68
C ARG A 55 7.70 -8.14 -9.76
N ARG A 56 7.06 -8.19 -8.59
CA ARG A 56 5.62 -8.37 -8.46
C ARG A 56 5.07 -7.32 -7.50
N TYR A 57 3.91 -6.79 -7.84
CA TYR A 57 3.28 -5.71 -7.09
C TYR A 57 1.93 -6.17 -6.56
N SER A 58 1.58 -5.70 -5.37
CA SER A 58 0.27 -5.92 -4.77
C SER A 58 -0.68 -4.78 -5.14
N ARG A 59 -1.98 -4.99 -4.92
CA ARG A 59 -2.96 -3.92 -5.12
C ARG A 59 -2.70 -2.72 -4.21
N TYR A 60 -2.30 -3.00 -2.98
CA TYR A 60 -1.94 -1.93 -2.04
C TYR A 60 -0.79 -1.10 -2.61
N GLN A 61 0.25 -1.75 -3.10
CA GLN A 61 1.40 -1.06 -3.69
C GLN A 61 0.99 -0.26 -4.93
N LEU A 62 0.05 -0.77 -5.74
CA LEU A 62 -0.43 -0.05 -6.91
C LEU A 62 -1.21 1.20 -6.52
N ARG A 63 -1.97 1.16 -5.43
CA ARG A 63 -2.66 2.36 -4.94
C ARG A 63 -1.66 3.42 -4.49
N ILE A 64 -0.60 3.01 -3.81
CA ILE A 64 0.48 3.91 -3.39
C ILE A 64 1.17 4.51 -4.62
N ALA A 65 1.49 3.68 -5.60
CA ALA A 65 2.13 4.13 -6.84
C ALA A 65 1.24 5.10 -7.62
N ALA A 66 -0.06 4.84 -7.68
CA ALA A 66 -1.01 5.72 -8.35
C ALA A 66 -1.08 7.09 -7.66
N ARG A 67 -1.02 7.10 -6.33
CA ARG A 67 -1.00 8.34 -5.57
C ARG A 67 0.28 9.16 -5.85
N ALA A 68 1.42 8.47 -5.92
CA ALA A 68 2.68 9.12 -6.28
C ALA A 68 2.59 9.71 -7.68
N ARG A 69 1.97 8.99 -8.61
CA ARG A 69 1.79 9.47 -9.98
C ARG A 69 0.97 10.75 -10.02
N GLU A 70 -0.10 10.81 -9.25
CA GLU A 70 -0.92 12.02 -9.18
C GLU A 70 -0.11 13.22 -8.73
N LEU A 71 0.69 13.07 -7.69
CA LEU A 71 1.51 14.16 -7.17
C LEU A 71 2.55 14.62 -8.20
N VAL A 72 3.18 13.69 -8.89
CA VAL A 72 4.17 14.01 -9.92
C VAL A 72 3.49 14.73 -11.09
N ASP A 73 2.30 14.29 -11.47
CA ASP A 73 1.54 14.95 -12.55
C ASP A 73 1.13 16.38 -12.18
N GLN A 74 0.98 16.66 -10.89
CA GLN A 74 0.70 18.01 -10.40
C GLN A 74 1.94 18.88 -10.26
N GLY A 75 3.10 18.36 -10.60
CA GLY A 75 4.35 19.08 -10.57
C GLY A 75 5.24 18.82 -9.36
N THR A 76 4.83 17.89 -8.47
CA THR A 76 5.67 17.55 -7.31
C THR A 76 6.85 16.69 -7.76
N PRO A 77 8.09 17.04 -7.41
CA PRO A 77 9.22 16.17 -7.70
C PRO A 77 9.04 14.78 -7.10
N ILE A 78 9.53 13.77 -7.79
CA ILE A 78 9.26 12.37 -7.40
C ILE A 78 9.72 12.05 -5.98
N GLU A 79 10.88 12.56 -5.57
CA GLU A 79 11.38 12.33 -4.21
C GLU A 79 10.46 12.94 -3.15
N ALA A 80 9.98 14.15 -3.41
CA ALA A 80 9.06 14.83 -2.52
C ALA A 80 7.72 14.12 -2.50
N ALA A 81 7.24 13.67 -3.65
CA ALA A 81 5.98 12.91 -3.73
C ALA A 81 6.06 11.65 -2.87
N CYS A 82 7.15 10.90 -2.98
CA CYS A 82 7.35 9.70 -2.19
C CYS A 82 7.38 10.01 -0.68
N ARG A 83 8.06 11.07 -0.29
CA ARG A 83 8.13 11.48 1.10
C ARG A 83 6.75 11.87 1.65
N ILE A 84 5.96 12.60 0.86
CA ILE A 84 4.61 12.99 1.25
C ILE A 84 3.76 11.74 1.52
N ILE A 85 3.83 10.76 0.65
CA ILE A 85 3.03 9.55 0.78
C ILE A 85 3.45 8.75 2.01
N ILE A 86 4.75 8.62 2.25
CA ILE A 86 5.25 7.93 3.44
C ILE A 86 4.72 8.62 4.71
N LEU A 87 4.73 9.94 4.74
CA LEU A 87 4.23 10.70 5.88
C LEU A 87 2.73 10.58 6.03
N GLU A 88 1.97 10.59 4.93
CA GLU A 88 0.53 10.37 4.96
C GLU A 88 0.20 8.99 5.54
N ASP A 89 0.94 7.98 5.12
CA ASP A 89 0.74 6.61 5.61
C ASP A 89 1.03 6.51 7.11
N GLN A 90 2.12 7.12 7.56
CA GLN A 90 2.48 7.16 8.98
C GLN A 90 1.43 7.90 9.81
N LEU A 91 0.91 8.99 9.29
CA LEU A 91 -0.13 9.76 9.97
C LEU A 91 -1.41 8.94 10.11
N GLU A 92 -1.81 8.26 9.04
CA GLU A 92 -3.00 7.42 9.07
C GLU A 92 -2.86 6.29 10.08
N GLU A 93 -1.70 5.65 10.11
CA GLU A 93 -1.41 4.60 11.08
C GLU A 93 -1.46 5.12 12.51
N ALA A 94 -0.87 6.28 12.76
CA ALA A 94 -0.90 6.91 14.09
C ALA A 94 -2.33 7.23 14.53
N ARG A 95 -3.15 7.72 13.60
CA ARG A 95 -4.56 8.00 13.88
C ARG A 95 -5.34 6.74 14.20
N ARG A 96 -5.05 5.65 13.48
CA ARG A 96 -5.70 4.37 13.72
C ARG A 96 -5.36 3.84 15.11
N ILE A 97 -4.09 3.90 15.48
CA ILE A 97 -3.62 3.48 16.80
C ILE A 97 -4.27 4.33 17.90
N ASN A 98 -4.32 5.64 17.72
CA ASN A 98 -4.97 6.53 18.68
C ASN A 98 -6.45 6.21 18.84
N ALA A 99 -7.14 5.91 17.76
CA ALA A 99 -8.54 5.55 17.82
C ALA A 99 -8.75 4.25 18.58
N GLU A 100 -7.86 3.28 18.41
CA GLU A 100 -7.91 2.03 19.15
C GLU A 100 -7.70 2.25 20.65
N TYR A 101 -6.73 3.09 21.02
CA TYR A 101 -6.49 3.43 22.41
C TYR A 101 -7.69 4.14 23.04
N ARG A 102 -8.32 5.04 22.32
CA ARG A 102 -9.53 5.72 22.80
C ARG A 102 -10.67 4.73 23.04
N ARG A 103 -10.87 3.82 22.11
CA ARG A 103 -11.91 2.79 22.26
C ARG A 103 -11.64 1.89 23.46
N ALA A 104 -10.39 1.50 23.65
CA ALA A 104 -10.00 0.68 24.80
C ALA A 104 -10.22 1.43 26.11
N ALA A 105 -9.84 2.71 26.15
CA ALA A 105 -10.03 3.54 27.34
C ALA A 105 -11.52 3.71 27.67
N GLU A 106 -12.35 3.89 26.66
CA GLU A 106 -13.80 4.01 26.85
C GLU A 106 -14.41 2.69 27.35
N SER A 107 -13.93 1.55 26.82
CA SER A 107 -14.40 0.24 27.26
C SER A 107 -14.01 -0.04 28.71
N ASP A 108 -12.84 0.40 29.14
CA ASP A 108 -12.31 0.17 30.48
C ASP A 108 -12.78 1.22 31.49
N ALA A 109 -13.39 2.31 31.01
CA ALA A 109 -13.88 3.34 31.89
C ALA A 109 -14.96 2.80 32.80
N PRO A 110 -14.99 3.19 34.09
CA PRO A 110 -16.06 2.75 34.97
C PRO A 110 -17.41 3.29 34.48
N PRO A 111 -18.49 2.53 34.72
CA PRO A 111 -19.80 3.02 34.31
C PRO A 111 -20.11 4.35 35.00
N ASP A 112 -20.81 5.19 34.29
CA ASP A 112 -21.24 6.45 34.81
C ASP A 112 -22.26 6.22 35.95
N THR A 113 -21.87 6.60 37.13
CA THR A 113 -22.68 6.36 38.32
C THR A 113 -23.43 7.59 38.83
N ALA A 114 -23.44 8.59 38.06
CA ALA A 114 -24.07 9.84 38.42
C ALA A 114 -25.56 9.72 38.76
#